data_e5941b37260ceedb87a11f95e3ea16b1
#
_entry.id   e5941b37260ceedb87a11f95e3ea16b1
#
_cell.length_a   1.000
_cell.length_b   1.000
_cell.length_c   1.000
_cell.angle_alpha   90.00
_cell.angle_beta   90.00
_cell.angle_gamma   90.00
#
_symmetry.space_group_name_H-M   'P 1'
#
loop_
_entity.id
_entity.type
_entity.pdbx_description
1 polymer ?
#
loop_
_entity_poly.entity_id
_entity_poly.type
_entity_poly.pdbx_seq_one_letter_code
_entity_poly.pdbx_strand_id
1 'polypeptide(L)'
;MSFLYEVPGSAFATVRQRVARHLLDLASDGAPELVVSVTQQQLAEAVGTVREVVVRVLRELRTAGVIRTERNRIVIVDPARLIAEQDWNSSP
;
A
#
# COMPACT_ATOMS: atom_id res chain seq x y z
N MET A 1 -26.72 5.76 -6.84
CA MET A 1 -26.00 6.22 -5.67
C MET A 1 -24.56 6.43 -6.02
N SER A 2 -24.22 7.66 -6.22
CA SER A 2 -22.90 8.02 -6.69
C SER A 2 -21.82 7.82 -5.64
N PHE A 3 -22.19 7.78 -4.38
CA PHE A 3 -21.21 7.63 -3.33
C PHE A 3 -20.48 6.28 -3.39
N LEU A 4 -20.93 5.35 -4.23
CA LEU A 4 -20.21 4.09 -4.42
C LEU A 4 -18.78 4.31 -4.94
N TYR A 5 -18.57 5.43 -5.59
CA TYR A 5 -17.28 5.75 -6.17
C TYR A 5 -16.47 6.70 -5.31
N GLU A 6 -17.06 7.15 -4.23
CA GLU A 6 -16.38 8.01 -3.30
C GLU A 6 -15.81 7.15 -2.17
N VAL A 7 -14.51 7.29 -1.95
CA VAL A 7 -13.88 6.61 -0.84
C VAL A 7 -13.79 7.62 0.29
N PRO A 8 -14.60 7.45 1.35
CA PRO A 8 -14.50 8.33 2.51
C PRO A 8 -13.08 8.30 3.07
N GLY A 9 -12.67 9.38 3.71
CA GLY A 9 -11.31 9.46 4.25
C GLY A 9 -10.96 8.28 5.14
N SER A 10 -11.89 7.84 5.99
CA SER A 10 -11.66 6.70 6.87
C SER A 10 -11.49 5.39 6.09
N ALA A 11 -12.29 5.20 5.03
CA ALA A 11 -12.16 4.00 4.20
C ALA A 11 -10.86 4.01 3.41
N PHE A 12 -10.44 5.18 2.92
CA PHE A 12 -9.18 5.30 2.21
C PHE A 12 -8.00 5.01 3.15
N ALA A 13 -8.05 5.52 4.38
CA ALA A 13 -7.02 5.25 5.37
C ALA A 13 -6.93 3.76 5.68
N THR A 14 -8.08 3.08 5.76
CA THR A 14 -8.11 1.63 5.98
C THR A 14 -7.48 0.88 4.82
N VAL A 15 -7.78 1.27 3.58
CA VAL A 15 -7.17 0.65 2.41
C VAL A 15 -5.66 0.89 2.42
N ARG A 16 -5.24 2.09 2.73
CA ARG A 16 -3.82 2.43 2.81
C ARG A 16 -3.09 1.55 3.83
N GLN A 17 -3.69 1.34 5.00
CA GLN A 17 -3.14 0.43 6.00
C GLN A 17 -3.03 -0.99 5.48
N ARG A 18 -4.05 -1.45 4.78
CA ARG A 18 -4.08 -2.83 4.27
C ARG A 18 -3.06 -3.01 3.16
N VAL A 19 -2.86 -2.01 2.33
CA VAL A 19 -1.82 -2.04 1.31
C VAL A 19 -0.45 -2.13 1.97
N ALA A 20 -0.20 -1.28 2.96
CA ALA A 20 1.08 -1.28 3.68
C ALA A 20 1.34 -2.64 4.31
N ARG A 21 0.34 -3.19 4.99
CA ARG A 21 0.46 -4.49 5.63
C ARG A 21 0.74 -5.59 4.62
N HIS A 22 0.03 -5.56 3.51
CA HIS A 22 0.20 -6.60 2.49
C HIS A 22 1.59 -6.54 1.86
N LEU A 23 2.09 -5.34 1.60
CA LEU A 23 3.44 -5.17 1.07
C LEU A 23 4.48 -5.71 2.05
N LEU A 24 4.31 -5.43 3.35
CA LEU A 24 5.23 -5.95 4.36
C LEU A 24 5.18 -7.46 4.43
N ASP A 25 3.99 -8.05 4.36
CA ASP A 25 3.83 -9.49 4.38
C ASP A 25 4.52 -10.15 3.19
N LEU A 26 4.39 -9.57 2.01
CA LEU A 26 5.00 -10.11 0.80
C LEU A 26 6.51 -9.94 0.79
N ALA A 27 7.03 -8.94 1.48
CA ALA A 27 8.45 -8.63 1.52
C ALA A 27 9.18 -9.31 2.66
N SER A 28 8.54 -10.22 3.38
CA SER A 28 9.08 -10.76 4.61
C SER A 28 10.15 -11.83 4.44
N ASP A 29 10.61 -12.08 3.23
CA ASP A 29 11.51 -13.21 2.94
C ASP A 29 12.99 -12.94 3.20
N GLY A 30 13.32 -11.82 3.83
CA GLY A 30 14.69 -11.61 4.31
C GLY A 30 15.73 -11.26 3.27
N ALA A 31 15.33 -10.83 2.09
CA ALA A 31 16.28 -10.33 1.11
C ALA A 31 16.89 -9.01 1.58
N PRO A 32 18.14 -8.69 1.17
CA PRO A 32 18.75 -7.42 1.56
C PRO A 32 17.94 -6.21 1.14
N GLU A 33 17.27 -6.29 -0.01
CA GLU A 33 16.30 -5.29 -0.43
C GLU A 33 14.91 -5.87 -0.29
N LEU A 34 14.02 -5.10 0.30
CA LEU A 34 12.62 -5.50 0.43
C LEU A 34 11.91 -5.20 -0.88
N VAL A 35 11.86 -6.19 -1.75
CA VAL A 35 11.24 -6.08 -3.07
C VAL A 35 10.00 -6.95 -3.11
N VAL A 36 8.92 -6.37 -3.59
CA VAL A 36 7.65 -7.08 -3.75
C VAL A 36 7.33 -7.15 -5.24
N SER A 37 7.22 -8.37 -5.77
CA SER A 37 6.83 -8.59 -7.16
C SER A 37 5.32 -8.74 -7.22
N VAL A 38 4.63 -7.65 -7.51
CA VAL A 38 3.17 -7.62 -7.51
C VAL A 38 2.70 -6.55 -8.48
N THR A 39 1.61 -6.84 -9.19
CA THR A 39 0.98 -5.82 -10.03
C THR A 39 -0.02 -5.03 -9.21
N GLN A 40 -0.37 -3.86 -9.71
CA GLN A 40 -1.39 -3.03 -9.07
C GLN A 40 -2.73 -3.74 -9.00
N GLN A 41 -3.06 -4.50 -10.05
CA GLN A 41 -4.31 -5.26 -10.07
C GLN A 41 -4.31 -6.37 -9.03
N GLN A 42 -3.20 -7.11 -8.92
CA GLN A 42 -3.06 -8.13 -7.90
C GLN A 42 -3.18 -7.56 -6.50
N LEU A 43 -2.58 -6.41 -6.29
CA LEU A 43 -2.63 -5.74 -5.00
C LEU A 43 -4.06 -5.30 -4.68
N ALA A 44 -4.76 -4.75 -5.66
CA ALA A 44 -6.15 -4.34 -5.49
C ALA A 44 -7.03 -5.53 -5.09
N GLU A 45 -6.84 -6.66 -5.76
CA GLU A 45 -7.58 -7.88 -5.47
C GLU A 45 -7.27 -8.39 -4.06
N ALA A 46 -6.02 -8.36 -3.69
CA ALA A 46 -5.59 -8.86 -2.39
C ALA A 46 -6.14 -8.05 -1.23
N VAL A 47 -6.22 -6.74 -1.38
CA VAL A 47 -6.72 -5.88 -0.30
C VAL A 47 -8.21 -5.58 -0.41
N GLY A 48 -8.87 -6.07 -1.45
CA GLY A 48 -10.31 -5.92 -1.59
C GLY A 48 -10.74 -4.52 -2.03
N THR A 49 -10.00 -3.91 -2.93
CA THR A 49 -10.33 -2.60 -3.47
C THR A 49 -10.18 -2.60 -4.98
N VAL A 50 -10.25 -1.43 -5.59
CA VAL A 50 -10.11 -1.27 -7.03
C VAL A 50 -8.73 -0.70 -7.35
N ARG A 51 -8.27 -0.95 -8.57
CA ARG A 51 -6.95 -0.56 -9.01
C ARG A 51 -6.69 0.94 -8.85
N GLU A 52 -7.69 1.77 -9.12
CA GLU A 52 -7.53 3.23 -9.03
C GLU A 52 -7.17 3.68 -7.63
N VAL A 53 -7.73 3.04 -6.62
CA VAL A 53 -7.41 3.36 -5.23
C VAL A 53 -5.98 2.92 -4.90
N VAL A 54 -5.59 1.74 -5.38
CA VAL A 54 -4.21 1.27 -5.19
C VAL A 54 -3.20 2.22 -5.84
N VAL A 55 -3.49 2.66 -7.07
CA VAL A 55 -2.61 3.61 -7.76
C VAL A 55 -2.42 4.87 -6.91
N ARG A 56 -3.50 5.37 -6.34
CA ARG A 56 -3.44 6.56 -5.49
C ARG A 56 -2.63 6.33 -4.23
N VAL A 57 -2.85 5.19 -3.56
CA VAL A 57 -2.10 4.85 -2.35
C VAL A 57 -0.60 4.75 -2.66
N LEU A 58 -0.26 4.03 -3.71
CA LEU A 58 1.14 3.85 -4.08
C LEU A 58 1.79 5.16 -4.45
N ARG A 59 1.06 6.06 -5.12
CA ARG A 59 1.58 7.38 -5.43
C ARG A 59 1.91 8.16 -4.16
N GLU A 60 1.03 8.11 -3.17
CA GLU A 60 1.26 8.81 -1.91
C GLU A 60 2.46 8.23 -1.17
N LEU A 61 2.57 6.92 -1.12
CA LEU A 61 3.72 6.27 -0.47
C LEU A 61 5.02 6.59 -1.20
N ARG A 62 4.98 6.62 -2.52
CA ARG A 62 6.16 6.97 -3.33
C ARG A 62 6.57 8.43 -3.10
N THR A 63 5.61 9.33 -3.09
CA THR A 63 5.87 10.76 -2.84
C THR A 63 6.46 10.98 -1.47
N ALA A 64 6.03 10.20 -0.49
CA ALA A 64 6.56 10.28 0.87
C ALA A 64 7.94 9.61 1.02
N GLY A 65 8.45 8.96 -0.04
CA GLY A 65 9.75 8.30 0.02
C GLY A 65 9.73 6.95 0.71
N VAL A 66 8.56 6.39 0.93
CA VAL A 66 8.42 5.11 1.63
C VAL A 66 8.69 3.94 0.71
N ILE A 67 8.30 4.07 -0.56
CA ILE A 67 8.50 3.04 -1.56
C ILE A 67 9.04 3.65 -2.85
N ARG A 68 9.59 2.78 -3.69
CA ARG A 68 9.91 3.10 -5.07
C ARG A 68 9.19 2.09 -5.95
N THR A 69 8.61 2.54 -7.05
CA THR A 69 7.89 1.66 -7.96
C THR A 69 8.70 1.43 -9.22
N GLU A 70 8.74 0.17 -9.65
CA GLU A 70 9.36 -0.26 -10.89
C GLU A 70 8.34 -1.11 -11.63
N ARG A 71 8.67 -1.54 -12.85
CA ARG A 71 7.72 -2.34 -13.62
C ARG A 71 7.43 -3.65 -12.86
N ASN A 72 6.17 -3.81 -12.45
CA ASN A 72 5.69 -5.01 -11.74
C ASN A 72 6.46 -5.30 -10.45
N ARG A 73 7.11 -4.29 -9.88
CA ARG A 73 7.85 -4.44 -8.63
C ARG A 73 7.70 -3.18 -7.78
N ILE A 74 7.68 -3.40 -6.49
CA ILE A 74 7.67 -2.32 -5.51
C ILE A 74 8.85 -2.55 -4.59
N VAL A 75 9.69 -1.54 -4.44
CA VAL A 75 10.83 -1.60 -3.53
C VAL A 75 10.45 -0.81 -2.28
N ILE A 76 10.53 -1.45 -1.14
CA ILE A 76 10.27 -0.78 0.14
C ILE A 76 11.55 -0.07 0.56
N VAL A 77 11.56 1.25 0.45
CA VAL A 77 12.74 2.07 0.73
C VAL A 77 12.86 2.32 2.22
N ASP A 78 11.75 2.52 2.90
CA ASP A 78 11.72 2.85 4.32
C ASP A 78 10.74 1.93 5.05
N PRO A 79 11.21 0.75 5.46
CA PRO A 79 10.32 -0.21 6.13
C PRO A 79 9.71 0.33 7.41
N ALA A 80 10.45 1.13 8.17
CA ALA A 80 9.92 1.69 9.42
C ALA A 80 8.72 2.60 9.15
N ARG A 81 8.80 3.41 8.11
CA ARG A 81 7.67 4.27 7.71
C ARG A 81 6.50 3.43 7.24
N LEU A 82 6.76 2.36 6.53
CA LEU A 82 5.68 1.49 6.05
C LEU A 82 4.99 0.78 7.21
N ILE A 83 5.75 0.35 8.21
CA ILE A 83 5.19 -0.23 9.43
C ILE A 83 4.31 0.81 10.13
N ALA A 84 4.76 2.05 10.20
CA ALA A 84 3.96 3.12 10.80
C ALA A 84 2.65 3.35 10.03
N GLU A 85 2.66 3.20 8.72
CA GLU A 85 1.44 3.31 7.92
C GLU A 85 0.43 2.23 8.26
N GLN A 86 0.90 1.02 8.51
CA GLN A 86 -0.01 -0.07 8.86
C GLN A 86 -0.67 0.16 10.23
N ASP A 87 -0.02 0.87 11.12
CA ASP A 87 -0.53 1.16 12.46
C ASP A 87 -1.17 2.54 12.56
N TRP A 88 -1.30 3.24 11.45
CA TRP A 88 -1.70 4.62 11.42
C TRP A 88 -3.01 4.88 12.17
N ASN A 89 -3.93 3.94 12.08
CA ASN A 89 -5.26 4.11 12.64
C ASN A 89 -5.41 3.53 14.04
N SER A 90 -4.39 2.91 14.57
CA SER A 90 -4.45 2.32 15.91
C SER A 90 -4.09 3.35 16.98
N SER A 91 -3.58 4.50 16.60
CA SER A 91 -3.32 5.58 17.54
C SER A 91 -4.63 6.25 17.95
N PRO A 92 -4.85 6.45 19.20
CA PRO A 92 -6.05 7.14 19.67
C PRO A 92 -6.10 8.58 19.22
#